data_b857234fcf853c78c11ff38a3c31ccc0
#
_entry.id   b857234fcf853c78c11ff38a3c31ccc0
#
_cell.length_a   1.000
_cell.length_b   1.000
_cell.length_c   1.000
_cell.angle_alpha   90.00
_cell.angle_beta   90.00
_cell.angle_gamma   90.00
#
_symmetry.space_group_name_H-M   'P 1'
#
loop_
_entity.id
_entity.type
_entity.pdbx_description
1 polymer ?
#
loop_
_entity_poly.entity_id
_entity_poly.type
_entity_poly.pdbx_seq_one_letter_code
_entity_poly.pdbx_strand_id
1 'polypeptide(L)'
;EESDSEGNNFIYKRRQNGSGAHIGGITAELKLGIPDIFDVQLGYTFQKSQYVEPEQWSDDIEAQRTMFRAPDHYGYLNSNFYITKQLRASLFGTYTGRMLVQHAAHTDIMGVEHPDTEVVTPSFWDFGVKFGYTFRLSDTLRLELNAGVKNIFDSYQRDIDMGAGRDSAYIYGPALPRTYFVGIKLSM
;
A
#
# COMPACT_ATOMS: atom_id res chain seq x y z
N GLU A 1 15.60 -11.49 27.53
CA GLU A 1 15.41 -10.61 28.69
C GLU A 1 16.78 -10.22 29.24
N GLU A 2 17.01 -8.94 29.42
CA GLU A 2 18.17 -8.44 30.15
C GLU A 2 17.69 -7.69 31.37
N SER A 3 18.47 -7.75 32.42
CA SER A 3 18.19 -7.00 33.66
C SER A 3 19.19 -5.85 33.78
N ASP A 4 18.72 -4.68 34.24
CA ASP A 4 19.62 -3.58 34.60
C ASP A 4 20.35 -3.86 35.93
N SER A 5 21.24 -2.94 36.33
CA SER A 5 21.98 -3.03 37.57
C SER A 5 21.10 -2.95 38.82
N GLU A 6 19.82 -2.63 38.69
CA GLU A 6 18.82 -2.53 39.77
C GLU A 6 17.90 -3.75 39.79
N GLY A 7 18.09 -4.74 38.86
CA GLY A 7 17.31 -5.97 38.78
C GLY A 7 15.97 -5.83 38.07
N ASN A 8 15.73 -4.74 37.36
CA ASN A 8 14.54 -4.59 36.54
C ASN A 8 14.73 -5.32 35.18
N ASN A 9 13.80 -6.18 34.85
CA ASN A 9 13.80 -6.85 33.55
C ASN A 9 13.25 -5.91 32.49
N PHE A 10 13.92 -5.81 31.35
CA PHE A 10 13.43 -5.06 30.21
C PHE A 10 13.52 -5.88 28.91
N ILE A 11 12.56 -5.67 28.03
CA ILE A 11 12.50 -6.28 26.71
C ILE A 11 12.90 -5.20 25.70
N TYR A 12 13.92 -5.48 24.89
CA TYR A 12 14.32 -4.59 23.80
C TYR A 12 14.30 -5.30 22.46
N LYS A 13 13.97 -4.56 21.40
CA LYS A 13 14.05 -5.04 20.02
C LYS A 13 15.40 -4.65 19.43
N ARG A 14 16.24 -5.63 19.14
CA ARG A 14 17.53 -5.44 18.48
C ARG A 14 17.36 -5.57 16.96
N ARG A 15 17.86 -4.58 16.23
CA ARG A 15 18.01 -4.69 14.76
C ARG A 15 19.41 -5.19 14.45
N GLN A 16 19.49 -6.23 13.63
CA GLN A 16 20.74 -6.80 13.16
C GLN A 16 20.61 -7.15 11.69
N ASN A 17 21.75 -7.34 11.01
CA ASN A 17 21.75 -7.81 9.64
C ASN A 17 21.34 -9.29 9.62
N GLY A 18 20.40 -9.64 8.74
CA GLY A 18 20.02 -11.02 8.47
C GLY A 18 20.95 -11.69 7.46
N SER A 19 20.61 -12.90 7.03
CA SER A 19 21.36 -13.71 6.07
C SER A 19 21.39 -13.15 4.64
N GLY A 20 20.60 -12.12 4.36
CA GLY A 20 20.38 -11.57 3.02
C GLY A 20 19.17 -12.17 2.32
N ALA A 21 18.86 -11.69 1.13
CA ALA A 21 17.72 -12.17 0.35
C ALA A 21 18.05 -12.22 -1.15
N HIS A 22 17.41 -13.16 -1.85
CA HIS A 22 17.37 -13.22 -3.30
C HIS A 22 16.03 -12.68 -3.79
N ILE A 23 16.07 -11.69 -4.66
CA ILE A 23 14.89 -11.12 -5.31
C ILE A 23 15.10 -11.21 -6.81
N GLY A 24 14.19 -11.88 -7.51
CA GLY A 24 14.21 -12.00 -8.96
C GLY A 24 12.81 -11.79 -9.51
N GLY A 25 12.71 -11.14 -10.68
CA GLY A 25 11.40 -10.86 -11.25
C GLY A 25 11.47 -10.18 -12.60
N ILE A 26 10.30 -9.87 -13.13
CA ILE A 26 10.09 -9.18 -14.40
C ILE A 26 9.13 -8.03 -14.18
N THR A 27 9.52 -6.85 -14.67
CA THR A 27 8.63 -5.69 -14.75
C THR A 27 8.33 -5.41 -16.22
N ALA A 28 7.05 -5.25 -16.54
CA ALA A 28 6.59 -4.78 -17.84
C ALA A 28 5.93 -3.41 -17.67
N GLU A 29 6.29 -2.47 -18.53
CA GLU A 29 5.68 -1.15 -18.58
C GLU A 29 5.18 -0.85 -19.98
N LEU A 30 4.00 -0.27 -20.08
CA LEU A 30 3.39 0.19 -21.31
C LEU A 30 3.00 1.66 -21.16
N LYS A 31 3.43 2.46 -22.12
CA LYS A 31 3.04 3.87 -22.21
C LYS A 31 2.50 4.15 -23.60
N LEU A 32 1.25 4.55 -23.66
CA LEU A 32 0.55 4.90 -24.89
C LEU A 32 -0.07 6.29 -24.76
N GLY A 33 -0.14 7.02 -25.87
CA GLY A 33 -0.82 8.31 -25.87
C GLY A 33 -1.11 8.80 -27.29
N ILE A 34 -2.26 9.44 -27.44
CA ILE A 34 -2.63 10.21 -28.60
C ILE A 34 -2.89 11.64 -28.08
N PRO A 35 -2.16 12.65 -28.58
CA PRO A 35 -2.36 14.04 -28.15
C PRO A 35 -3.83 14.44 -28.19
N ASP A 36 -4.28 15.14 -27.15
CA ASP A 36 -5.66 15.65 -26.99
C ASP A 36 -6.77 14.58 -26.95
N ILE A 37 -6.43 13.28 -26.94
CA ILE A 37 -7.41 12.17 -26.85
C ILE A 37 -7.19 11.41 -25.55
N PHE A 38 -6.02 10.81 -25.36
CA PHE A 38 -5.70 10.08 -24.13
C PHE A 38 -4.20 9.90 -23.92
N ASP A 39 -3.81 9.68 -22.67
CA ASP A 39 -2.56 9.07 -22.27
C ASP A 39 -2.83 7.96 -21.25
N VAL A 40 -2.08 6.87 -21.37
CA VAL A 40 -2.17 5.70 -20.48
C VAL A 40 -0.78 5.22 -20.17
N GLN A 41 -0.50 5.01 -18.90
CA GLN A 41 0.70 4.35 -18.41
C GLN A 41 0.29 3.21 -17.48
N LEU A 42 0.75 2.02 -17.79
CA LEU A 42 0.50 0.79 -17.05
C LEU A 42 1.84 0.15 -16.72
N GLY A 43 2.04 -0.25 -15.48
CA GLY A 43 3.18 -1.05 -15.05
C GLY A 43 2.72 -2.25 -14.25
N TYR A 44 3.37 -3.39 -14.47
CA TYR A 44 3.11 -4.61 -13.72
C TYR A 44 4.42 -5.34 -13.44
N THR A 45 4.60 -5.75 -12.20
CA THR A 45 5.76 -6.50 -11.73
C THR A 45 5.31 -7.85 -11.18
N PHE A 46 6.00 -8.88 -11.64
CA PHE A 46 6.01 -10.20 -11.01
C PHE A 46 7.40 -10.42 -10.44
N GLN A 47 7.50 -10.77 -9.17
CA GLN A 47 8.77 -11.06 -8.51
C GLN A 47 8.64 -12.25 -7.55
N LYS A 48 9.79 -12.84 -7.22
CA LYS A 48 9.92 -13.82 -6.13
C LYS A 48 11.00 -13.33 -5.19
N SER A 49 10.67 -13.23 -3.92
CA SER A 49 11.57 -12.73 -2.87
C SER A 49 11.73 -13.79 -1.79
N GLN A 50 12.96 -14.24 -1.55
CA GLN A 50 13.26 -15.30 -0.59
C GLN A 50 14.53 -14.98 0.20
N TYR A 51 14.53 -15.28 1.49
CA TYR A 51 15.73 -15.23 2.32
C TYR A 51 16.75 -16.30 1.86
N VAL A 52 18.03 -16.00 1.97
CA VAL A 52 19.13 -16.93 1.66
C VAL A 52 19.08 -18.12 2.62
N GLU A 53 18.99 -17.84 3.91
CA GLU A 53 18.72 -18.83 4.95
C GLU A 53 17.30 -18.67 5.48
N PRO A 54 16.66 -19.74 5.95
CA PRO A 54 15.37 -19.60 6.60
C PRO A 54 15.44 -18.64 7.79
N GLU A 55 14.55 -17.69 7.84
CA GLU A 55 14.45 -16.71 8.94
C GLU A 55 13.35 -17.14 9.91
N GLN A 56 13.71 -17.18 11.19
CA GLN A 56 12.78 -17.39 12.29
C GLN A 56 12.65 -16.07 13.05
N TRP A 57 11.44 -15.52 13.06
CA TRP A 57 11.20 -14.21 13.67
C TRP A 57 10.58 -14.31 15.07
N SER A 58 10.10 -15.50 15.46
CA SER A 58 9.55 -15.83 16.77
C SER A 58 9.90 -17.27 17.12
N ASP A 59 10.07 -17.55 18.41
CA ASP A 59 10.38 -18.88 18.92
C ASP A 59 9.24 -19.88 18.66
N ASP A 60 8.01 -19.39 18.55
CA ASP A 60 6.80 -20.20 18.34
C ASP A 60 6.50 -20.46 16.86
N ILE A 61 7.24 -19.84 15.93
CA ILE A 61 7.01 -19.93 14.48
C ILE A 61 8.17 -20.66 13.81
N GLU A 62 7.87 -21.58 12.90
CA GLU A 62 8.90 -22.27 12.13
C GLU A 62 9.65 -21.33 11.19
N ALA A 63 10.97 -21.51 11.09
CA ALA A 63 11.81 -20.74 10.17
C ALA A 63 11.39 -20.98 8.72
N GLN A 64 11.32 -19.93 7.92
CA GLN A 64 10.91 -20.02 6.53
C GLN A 64 11.70 -19.05 5.62
N ARG A 65 11.63 -19.30 4.31
CA ARG A 65 12.39 -18.53 3.31
C ARG A 65 11.58 -17.42 2.65
N THR A 66 10.25 -17.41 2.77
CA THR A 66 9.41 -16.39 2.13
C THR A 66 9.68 -15.03 2.77
N MET A 67 10.06 -14.04 1.98
CA MET A 67 10.31 -12.71 2.49
C MET A 67 9.02 -12.02 2.92
N PHE A 68 9.00 -11.52 4.13
CA PHE A 68 7.85 -10.79 4.67
C PHE A 68 7.64 -9.45 3.97
N ARG A 69 6.39 -9.03 3.86
CA ARG A 69 5.97 -7.74 3.29
C ARG A 69 6.45 -7.51 1.86
N ALA A 70 6.65 -8.59 1.13
CA ALA A 70 7.09 -8.59 -0.25
C ALA A 70 6.04 -9.28 -1.13
N PRO A 71 5.11 -8.53 -1.77
CA PRO A 71 4.12 -9.13 -2.65
C PRO A 71 4.80 -9.69 -3.91
N ASP A 72 4.37 -10.88 -4.35
CA ASP A 72 4.88 -11.49 -5.58
C ASP A 72 4.36 -10.76 -6.84
N HIS A 73 3.26 -10.01 -6.72
CA HIS A 73 2.61 -9.30 -7.81
C HIS A 73 2.20 -7.90 -7.38
N TYR A 74 2.53 -6.90 -8.18
CA TYR A 74 2.01 -5.55 -7.99
C TYR A 74 2.03 -4.77 -9.29
N GLY A 75 1.24 -3.72 -9.36
CA GLY A 75 1.17 -2.91 -10.55
C GLY A 75 0.49 -1.57 -10.31
N TYR A 76 0.52 -0.74 -11.34
CA TYR A 76 -0.12 0.57 -11.31
C TYR A 76 -0.74 0.92 -12.66
N LEU A 77 -1.71 1.80 -12.62
CA LEU A 77 -2.34 2.41 -13.76
C LEU A 77 -2.45 3.92 -13.54
N ASN A 78 -2.02 4.69 -14.54
CA ASN A 78 -2.32 6.11 -14.64
C ASN A 78 -2.85 6.37 -16.05
N SER A 79 -4.01 7.01 -16.15
CA SER A 79 -4.58 7.35 -17.45
C SER A 79 -5.33 8.67 -17.39
N ASN A 80 -5.27 9.41 -18.47
CA ASN A 80 -6.06 10.61 -18.70
C ASN A 80 -6.78 10.47 -20.04
N PHE A 81 -8.04 10.86 -20.05
CA PHE A 81 -8.89 10.92 -21.24
C PHE A 81 -9.36 12.36 -21.41
N TYR A 82 -9.06 12.96 -22.54
CA TYR A 82 -9.42 14.34 -22.88
C TYR A 82 -10.73 14.32 -23.65
N ILE A 83 -11.85 14.29 -22.91
CA ILE A 83 -13.21 14.16 -23.48
C ILE A 83 -13.56 15.37 -24.34
N THR A 84 -13.18 16.55 -23.85
CA THR A 84 -13.22 17.81 -24.60
C THR A 84 -11.98 18.63 -24.25
N LYS A 85 -11.79 19.81 -24.88
CA LYS A 85 -10.71 20.76 -24.51
C LYS A 85 -10.80 21.22 -23.05
N GLN A 86 -11.96 21.12 -22.43
CA GLN A 86 -12.23 21.57 -21.07
C GLN A 86 -12.38 20.40 -20.07
N LEU A 87 -12.95 19.27 -20.53
CA LEU A 87 -13.29 18.14 -19.68
C LEU A 87 -12.27 17.01 -19.80
N ARG A 88 -11.69 16.62 -18.68
CA ARG A 88 -10.76 15.50 -18.55
C ARG A 88 -11.30 14.49 -17.55
N ALA A 89 -11.22 13.20 -17.87
CA ALA A 89 -11.38 12.10 -16.93
C ALA A 89 -10.03 11.43 -16.70
N SER A 90 -9.73 11.06 -15.46
CA SER A 90 -8.52 10.32 -15.12
C SER A 90 -8.89 9.07 -14.35
N LEU A 91 -8.27 7.93 -14.69
CA LEU A 91 -8.33 6.70 -13.95
C LEU A 91 -6.91 6.39 -13.46
N PHE A 92 -6.75 6.12 -12.18
CA PHE A 92 -5.45 5.89 -11.56
C PHE A 92 -5.58 4.87 -10.44
N GLY A 93 -4.49 4.20 -10.12
CA GLY A 93 -4.50 3.30 -8.98
C GLY A 93 -3.33 2.33 -8.96
N THR A 94 -3.34 1.51 -7.92
CA THR A 94 -2.36 0.47 -7.68
C THR A 94 -3.06 -0.85 -7.37
N TYR A 95 -2.41 -1.92 -7.78
CA TYR A 95 -2.71 -3.28 -7.39
C TYR A 95 -1.55 -3.80 -6.55
N THR A 96 -1.83 -4.36 -5.39
CA THR A 96 -0.86 -5.06 -4.54
C THR A 96 -1.38 -6.47 -4.32
N GLY A 97 -0.59 -7.45 -4.73
CA GLY A 97 -0.89 -8.87 -4.54
C GLY A 97 -0.78 -9.30 -3.09
N ARG A 98 -1.08 -10.55 -2.85
CA ARG A 98 -0.90 -11.18 -1.54
C ARG A 98 0.56 -11.15 -1.12
N MET A 99 0.79 -11.04 0.18
CA MET A 99 2.11 -11.15 0.78
C MET A 99 1.99 -11.77 2.17
N LEU A 100 3.09 -12.35 2.65
CA LEU A 100 3.17 -12.84 4.00
C LEU A 100 3.57 -11.70 4.93
N VAL A 101 2.89 -11.56 6.05
CA VAL A 101 3.20 -10.58 7.08
C VAL A 101 3.26 -11.23 8.45
N GLN A 102 4.09 -10.68 9.30
CA GLN A 102 4.19 -11.03 10.70
C GLN A 102 3.08 -10.31 11.47
N HIS A 103 2.43 -11.03 12.38
CA HIS A 103 1.51 -10.48 13.36
C HIS A 103 2.00 -10.89 14.73
N ALA A 104 2.64 -9.96 15.43
CA ALA A 104 3.24 -10.23 16.72
C ALA A 104 2.17 -10.47 17.80
N ALA A 105 2.56 -11.19 18.84
CA ALA A 105 1.72 -11.42 20.00
C ALA A 105 1.16 -10.09 20.53
N HIS A 106 -0.13 -10.06 20.76
CA HIS A 106 -0.84 -8.84 21.11
C HIS A 106 -2.05 -9.13 21.99
N THR A 107 -2.58 -8.11 22.62
CA THR A 107 -3.83 -8.18 23.38
C THR A 107 -4.88 -7.32 22.67
N ASP A 108 -6.01 -7.91 22.35
CA ASP A 108 -7.11 -7.18 21.70
C ASP A 108 -7.86 -6.24 22.65
N ILE A 109 -8.85 -5.51 22.12
CA ILE A 109 -9.66 -4.56 22.91
C ILE A 109 -10.54 -5.24 23.98
N MET A 110 -10.75 -6.56 23.90
CA MET A 110 -11.50 -7.34 24.88
C MET A 110 -10.58 -7.95 25.94
N GLY A 111 -9.27 -7.74 25.84
CA GLY A 111 -8.28 -8.29 26.75
C GLY A 111 -7.88 -9.73 26.46
N VAL A 112 -8.17 -10.23 25.25
CA VAL A 112 -7.76 -11.57 24.83
C VAL A 112 -6.35 -11.52 24.28
N GLU A 113 -5.48 -12.41 24.77
CA GLU A 113 -4.11 -12.57 24.28
C GLU A 113 -4.08 -13.45 23.03
N HIS A 114 -3.38 -12.99 22.02
CA HIS A 114 -3.12 -13.69 20.78
C HIS A 114 -1.61 -13.96 20.64
N PRO A 115 -1.20 -15.19 20.25
CA PRO A 115 0.20 -15.51 20.03
C PRO A 115 0.73 -14.91 18.74
N ASP A 116 2.05 -14.99 18.55
CA ASP A 116 2.71 -14.70 17.28
C ASP A 116 2.12 -15.55 16.15
N THR A 117 1.81 -14.94 15.02
CA THR A 117 1.27 -15.65 13.86
C THR A 117 1.80 -15.08 12.55
N GLU A 118 1.71 -15.87 11.49
CA GLU A 118 1.97 -15.44 10.11
C GLU A 118 0.65 -15.36 9.34
N VAL A 119 0.44 -14.23 8.69
CA VAL A 119 -0.79 -13.95 7.96
C VAL A 119 -0.49 -13.73 6.49
N VAL A 120 -1.21 -14.43 5.62
CA VAL A 120 -1.21 -14.15 4.18
C VAL A 120 -2.28 -13.10 3.90
N THR A 121 -1.86 -11.91 3.52
CA THR A 121 -2.77 -10.79 3.27
C THR A 121 -3.71 -11.05 2.09
N PRO A 122 -4.87 -10.40 2.03
CA PRO A 122 -5.62 -10.28 0.78
C PRO A 122 -4.84 -9.45 -0.23
N SER A 123 -5.24 -9.47 -1.50
CA SER A 123 -4.78 -8.50 -2.48
C SER A 123 -5.58 -7.20 -2.40
N PHE A 124 -4.95 -6.08 -2.74
CA PHE A 124 -5.55 -4.75 -2.69
C PHE A 124 -5.65 -4.12 -4.08
N TRP A 125 -6.80 -3.50 -4.34
CA TRP A 125 -7.14 -2.78 -5.55
C TRP A 125 -7.50 -1.34 -5.20
N ASP A 126 -6.49 -0.49 -5.00
CA ASP A 126 -6.69 0.92 -4.68
C ASP A 126 -6.74 1.74 -5.97
N PHE A 127 -7.92 1.80 -6.56
CA PHE A 127 -8.19 2.55 -7.79
C PHE A 127 -9.07 3.76 -7.52
N GLY A 128 -8.85 4.82 -8.27
CA GLY A 128 -9.62 6.05 -8.19
C GLY A 128 -9.96 6.60 -9.56
N VAL A 129 -11.00 7.41 -9.60
CA VAL A 129 -11.42 8.17 -10.77
C VAL A 129 -11.52 9.65 -10.41
N LYS A 130 -11.10 10.50 -11.31
CA LYS A 130 -11.18 11.95 -11.19
C LYS A 130 -11.71 12.56 -12.48
N PHE A 131 -12.64 13.50 -12.35
CA PHE A 131 -13.09 14.37 -13.41
C PHE A 131 -12.60 15.80 -13.14
N GLY A 132 -12.09 16.46 -14.15
CA GLY A 132 -11.65 17.83 -14.09
C GLY A 132 -12.25 18.66 -15.22
N TYR A 133 -12.82 19.81 -14.88
CA TYR A 133 -13.35 20.75 -15.87
C TYR A 133 -12.66 22.10 -15.73
N THR A 134 -12.11 22.61 -16.84
CA THR A 134 -11.37 23.87 -16.89
C THR A 134 -12.22 24.96 -17.52
N PHE A 135 -12.54 25.99 -16.75
CA PHE A 135 -13.15 27.23 -17.19
C PHE A 135 -12.06 28.25 -17.59
N ARG A 136 -12.18 28.81 -18.75
CA ARG A 136 -11.36 29.97 -19.15
C ARG A 136 -12.08 31.26 -18.70
N LEU A 137 -11.59 31.88 -17.63
CA LEU A 137 -12.18 33.09 -17.09
C LEU A 137 -11.69 34.35 -17.84
N SER A 138 -10.43 34.31 -18.32
CA SER A 138 -9.85 35.31 -19.23
C SER A 138 -8.76 34.67 -20.09
N ASP A 139 -8.04 35.44 -20.88
CA ASP A 139 -6.92 34.94 -21.71
C ASP A 139 -5.76 34.42 -20.86
N THR A 140 -5.60 34.92 -19.64
CA THR A 140 -4.55 34.52 -18.71
C THR A 140 -5.05 33.72 -17.52
N LEU A 141 -6.35 33.79 -17.18
CA LEU A 141 -6.89 33.19 -15.96
C LEU A 141 -7.75 31.97 -16.27
N ARG A 142 -7.40 30.84 -15.65
CA ARG A 142 -8.12 29.57 -15.75
C ARG A 142 -8.50 29.05 -14.37
N LEU A 143 -9.73 28.55 -14.25
CA LEU A 143 -10.26 27.90 -13.06
C LEU A 143 -10.52 26.43 -13.40
N GLU A 144 -9.85 25.50 -12.73
CA GLU A 144 -10.13 24.08 -12.82
C GLU A 144 -10.91 23.62 -11.59
N LEU A 145 -12.07 23.06 -11.82
CA LEU A 145 -12.83 22.32 -10.80
C LEU A 145 -12.58 20.84 -11.00
N ASN A 146 -12.27 20.11 -9.95
CA ASN A 146 -12.12 18.69 -10.02
C ASN A 146 -12.88 17.99 -8.89
N ALA A 147 -13.38 16.80 -9.19
CA ALA A 147 -14.04 15.91 -8.23
C ALA A 147 -13.70 14.48 -8.57
N GLY A 148 -13.73 13.62 -7.57
CA GLY A 148 -13.41 12.22 -7.79
C GLY A 148 -13.60 11.34 -6.57
N VAL A 149 -13.26 10.08 -6.78
CA VAL A 149 -13.32 9.03 -5.78
C VAL A 149 -11.99 8.30 -5.79
N LYS A 150 -11.37 8.15 -4.62
CA LYS A 150 -10.24 7.25 -4.38
C LYS A 150 -10.77 5.94 -3.80
N ASN A 151 -10.04 4.86 -4.05
CA ASN A 151 -10.37 3.54 -3.56
C ASN A 151 -11.82 3.14 -3.87
N ILE A 152 -12.19 3.15 -5.16
CA ILE A 152 -13.56 2.88 -5.62
C ILE A 152 -14.07 1.49 -5.23
N PHE A 153 -13.16 0.52 -5.04
CA PHE A 153 -13.49 -0.84 -4.63
C PHE A 153 -13.59 -1.02 -3.12
N ASP A 154 -13.35 0.04 -2.33
CA ASP A 154 -13.34 -0.02 -0.86
C ASP A 154 -12.38 -1.10 -0.33
N SER A 155 -11.21 -1.21 -0.99
CA SER A 155 -10.19 -2.23 -0.75
C SER A 155 -9.16 -1.71 0.24
N TYR A 156 -9.34 -1.97 1.52
CA TYR A 156 -8.44 -1.53 2.59
C TYR A 156 -8.29 -2.62 3.65
N GLN A 157 -7.28 -2.49 4.49
CA GLN A 157 -7.08 -3.38 5.61
C GLN A 157 -8.18 -3.17 6.66
N ARG A 158 -8.91 -4.25 7.01
CA ARG A 158 -10.06 -4.19 7.95
C ARG A 158 -9.74 -4.78 9.33
N ASP A 159 -8.67 -5.52 9.43
CA ASP A 159 -8.21 -6.26 10.60
C ASP A 159 -7.04 -5.55 11.31
N ILE A 160 -7.04 -4.21 11.31
CA ILE A 160 -6.06 -3.43 12.05
C ILE A 160 -6.31 -3.62 13.55
N ASP A 161 -5.27 -3.99 14.27
CA ASP A 161 -5.33 -4.12 15.72
C ASP A 161 -5.67 -2.80 16.40
N MET A 162 -6.49 -2.88 17.44
CA MET A 162 -6.91 -1.74 18.25
C MET A 162 -6.57 -1.96 19.72
N GLY A 163 -6.50 -0.86 20.47
CA GLY A 163 -6.23 -0.89 21.91
C GLY A 163 -4.77 -0.66 22.27
N ALA A 164 -4.49 -0.65 23.57
CA ALA A 164 -3.15 -0.37 24.09
C ALA A 164 -2.17 -1.53 23.87
N GLY A 165 -2.68 -2.76 23.88
CA GLY A 165 -1.89 -3.97 23.68
C GLY A 165 -1.73 -4.42 22.22
N ARG A 166 -2.15 -3.61 21.24
CA ARG A 166 -2.10 -3.94 19.81
C ARG A 166 -0.69 -4.13 19.25
N ASP A 167 -0.55 -4.95 18.23
CA ASP A 167 0.64 -4.91 17.37
C ASP A 167 0.59 -3.68 16.44
N SER A 168 1.28 -2.62 16.82
CA SER A 168 1.34 -1.39 16.02
C SER A 168 2.07 -1.54 14.69
N ALA A 169 2.79 -2.64 14.48
CA ALA A 169 3.47 -2.95 13.23
C ALA A 169 2.58 -3.76 12.25
N TYR A 170 1.43 -4.26 12.69
CA TYR A 170 0.49 -5.01 11.85
C TYR A 170 -0.32 -4.09 10.94
N ILE A 171 0.38 -3.36 10.08
CA ILE A 171 -0.19 -2.51 9.04
C ILE A 171 0.39 -2.96 7.70
N TYR A 172 -0.44 -3.42 6.77
CA TYR A 172 0.02 -4.03 5.52
C TYR A 172 -0.79 -3.61 4.28
N GLY A 173 -1.90 -2.92 4.43
CA GLY A 173 -2.78 -2.51 3.34
C GLY A 173 -3.08 -1.02 3.33
N PRO A 174 -3.87 -0.55 2.36
CA PRO A 174 -4.38 0.81 2.37
C PRO A 174 -5.13 1.09 3.67
N ALA A 175 -4.84 2.24 4.29
CA ALA A 175 -5.44 2.61 5.57
C ALA A 175 -6.78 3.36 5.40
N LEU A 176 -7.09 3.85 4.20
CA LEU A 176 -8.27 4.66 3.93
C LEU A 176 -9.29 3.89 3.10
N PRO A 177 -10.57 3.88 3.53
CA PRO A 177 -11.67 3.34 2.75
C PRO A 177 -11.94 4.24 1.53
N ARG A 178 -13.02 3.95 0.81
CA ARG A 178 -13.48 4.81 -0.29
C ARG A 178 -13.63 6.25 0.17
N THR A 179 -12.96 7.16 -0.55
CA THR A 179 -12.90 8.57 -0.19
C THR A 179 -13.31 9.44 -1.37
N TYR A 180 -14.27 10.33 -1.16
CA TYR A 180 -14.69 11.33 -2.14
C TYR A 180 -13.91 12.61 -1.93
N PHE A 181 -13.55 13.30 -3.01
CA PHE A 181 -12.86 14.57 -2.93
C PHE A 181 -13.35 15.55 -3.98
N VAL A 182 -13.23 16.81 -3.66
CA VAL A 182 -13.40 17.94 -4.58
C VAL A 182 -12.21 18.87 -4.45
N GLY A 183 -11.86 19.55 -5.50
CA GLY A 183 -10.73 20.48 -5.51
C GLY A 183 -10.93 21.62 -6.50
N ILE A 184 -10.30 22.73 -6.19
CA ILE A 184 -10.30 23.94 -7.02
C ILE A 184 -8.83 24.33 -7.25
N LYS A 185 -8.48 24.62 -8.52
CA LYS A 185 -7.17 25.12 -8.91
C LYS A 185 -7.35 26.37 -9.76
N LEU A 186 -6.71 27.44 -9.34
CA LEU A 186 -6.62 28.68 -10.12
C LEU A 186 -5.22 28.79 -10.70
N SER A 187 -5.12 29.09 -11.97
CA SER A 187 -3.84 29.26 -12.69
C SER A 187 -3.89 30.48 -13.59
N MET A 188 -2.81 31.24 -13.58
CA MET A 188 -2.57 32.42 -14.41
C MET A 188 -1.47 32.14 -15.41
#